data_c2b1c3cde6887d04121b2bb70aee9ba9
#
_entry.id   c2b1c3cde6887d04121b2bb70aee9ba9
#
_cell.length_a   1.000
_cell.length_b   1.000
_cell.length_c   1.000
_cell.angle_alpha   90.00
_cell.angle_beta   90.00
_cell.angle_gamma   90.00
#
_symmetry.space_group_name_H-M   'P 1'
#
loop_
_entity.id
_entity.type
_entity.pdbx_description
1 polymer ?
#
loop_
_entity_poly.entity_id
_entity_poly.type
_entity_poly.pdbx_seq_one_letter_code
_entity_poly.pdbx_strand_id
1 'polypeptide(L)'
;MRYNGPTAAVRDQFHQGTNRRAYEMLGAHPVTQDGQEMWHFAVWAPNARAVSLIGEFNQWDRKKTPMQKVYDGTWEVRLPAKTFDVKSDPKRYDYPDAAKKLTTYKYCIQAQDGTWQDKADPYGFAMQMRPDTASRIYDLSGYRWGDADWMEARKSYDPYHSPVNIYEMHLGSWRRHKDGTFLTYTEIAEQLVPYLKEMGYTHVEFMPVMEHPLDESWGYQVTGYYAPTSRYGTPDDFMYFMNYMHEHGIGVILDWVPAHFPRDAHCLLYTSPSPRD
;
A
#
# COMPACT_ATOMS: atom_id res chain seq x y z
N MET A 1 -9.36 11.58 13.40
CA MET A 1 -9.08 13.00 13.02
C MET A 1 -8.99 13.07 11.53
N ARG A 2 -9.73 13.98 10.88
CA ARG A 2 -9.58 14.18 9.44
C ARG A 2 -8.25 14.89 9.19
N TYR A 3 -7.45 14.36 8.29
CA TYR A 3 -6.16 14.90 7.90
C TYR A 3 -6.34 16.21 7.12
N ASN A 4 -5.65 17.28 7.55
CA ASN A 4 -5.72 18.59 6.89
C ASN A 4 -4.51 18.91 6.00
N GLY A 5 -3.69 17.90 5.71
CA GLY A 5 -2.41 18.04 5.03
C GLY A 5 -1.24 18.22 6.02
N PRO A 6 0.01 18.02 5.58
CA PRO A 6 1.17 18.08 6.45
C PRO A 6 1.44 19.52 6.91
N THR A 7 1.71 19.69 8.21
CA THR A 7 2.20 20.95 8.76
C THR A 7 3.68 21.20 8.40
N ALA A 8 4.16 22.43 8.53
CA ALA A 8 5.58 22.74 8.34
C ALA A 8 6.47 21.86 9.24
N ALA A 9 6.11 21.68 10.51
CA ALA A 9 6.88 20.83 11.44
C ALA A 9 6.98 19.37 10.97
N VAL A 10 5.92 18.79 10.39
CA VAL A 10 5.93 17.42 9.85
C VAL A 10 6.86 17.32 8.65
N ARG A 11 6.88 18.34 7.78
CA ARG A 11 7.81 18.41 6.64
C ARG A 11 9.27 18.55 7.09
N ASP A 12 9.53 19.41 8.08
CA ASP A 12 10.87 19.58 8.65
C ASP A 12 11.39 18.26 9.24
N GLN A 13 10.55 17.53 9.98
CA GLN A 13 10.88 16.19 10.49
C GLN A 13 11.18 15.19 9.38
N PHE A 14 10.47 15.25 8.25
CA PHE A 14 10.74 14.40 7.09
C PHE A 14 12.16 14.67 6.55
N HIS A 15 12.53 15.93 6.34
CA HIS A 15 13.85 16.32 5.84
C HIS A 15 14.99 16.05 6.83
N GLN A 16 14.69 16.08 8.12
CA GLN A 16 15.65 15.69 9.18
C GLN A 16 15.80 14.16 9.33
N GLY A 17 14.98 13.36 8.61
CA GLY A 17 14.96 11.91 8.74
C GLY A 17 14.38 11.42 10.09
N THR A 18 13.66 12.28 10.82
CA THR A 18 13.05 11.95 12.12
C THR A 18 11.55 11.63 12.01
N ASN A 19 10.91 11.90 10.89
CA ASN A 19 9.53 11.54 10.64
C ASN A 19 9.41 10.04 10.33
N ARG A 20 8.91 9.27 11.30
CA ARG A 20 8.68 7.83 11.16
C ARG A 20 7.32 7.49 10.51
N ARG A 21 6.51 8.50 10.16
CA ARG A 21 5.17 8.36 9.62
C ARG A 21 5.01 9.15 8.30
N ALA A 22 6.04 9.10 7.45
CA ALA A 22 6.03 9.83 6.18
C ALA A 22 4.86 9.41 5.27
N TYR A 23 4.35 8.19 5.43
CA TYR A 23 3.15 7.69 4.75
C TYR A 23 1.86 8.46 5.11
N GLU A 24 1.83 9.25 6.16
CA GLU A 24 0.71 10.15 6.48
C GLU A 24 0.82 11.50 5.76
N MET A 25 2.02 11.84 5.29
CA MET A 25 2.31 13.08 4.57
C MET A 25 2.32 12.89 3.06
N LEU A 26 2.94 11.81 2.60
CA LEU A 26 3.10 11.47 1.18
C LEU A 26 2.08 10.39 0.79
N GLY A 27 1.76 10.31 -0.51
CA GLY A 27 0.74 9.43 -1.02
C GLY A 27 -0.57 10.13 -1.31
N ALA A 28 -1.67 9.37 -1.32
CA ALA A 28 -3.02 9.85 -1.57
C ALA A 28 -3.88 9.77 -0.30
N HIS A 29 -4.41 10.90 0.17
CA HIS A 29 -5.16 10.98 1.42
C HIS A 29 -6.48 11.72 1.26
N PRO A 30 -7.59 11.22 1.87
CA PRO A 30 -8.82 11.97 1.96
C PRO A 30 -8.63 13.15 2.93
N VAL A 31 -9.02 14.33 2.51
CA VAL A 31 -8.95 15.55 3.30
C VAL A 31 -10.25 16.34 3.22
N THR A 32 -10.51 17.23 4.17
CA THR A 32 -11.60 18.20 4.06
C THR A 32 -10.99 19.59 3.91
N GLN A 33 -11.37 20.30 2.85
CA GLN A 33 -10.95 21.67 2.63
C GLN A 33 -12.19 22.55 2.40
N ASP A 34 -12.35 23.61 3.20
CA ASP A 34 -13.50 24.54 3.11
C ASP A 34 -14.87 23.83 3.10
N GLY A 35 -14.99 22.76 3.89
CA GLY A 35 -16.20 21.94 3.97
C GLY A 35 -16.41 20.95 2.81
N GLN A 36 -15.50 20.90 1.85
CA GLN A 36 -15.55 19.98 0.72
C GLN A 36 -14.65 18.76 0.96
N GLU A 37 -15.12 17.60 0.54
CA GLU A 37 -14.31 16.38 0.52
C GLU A 37 -13.37 16.41 -0.69
N MET A 38 -12.09 16.27 -0.41
CA MET A 38 -11.01 16.31 -1.38
C MET A 38 -10.09 15.11 -1.22
N TRP A 39 -9.34 14.79 -2.26
CA TRP A 39 -8.14 13.94 -2.17
C TRP A 39 -6.90 14.81 -2.31
N HIS A 40 -5.97 14.67 -1.37
CA HIS A 40 -4.65 15.27 -1.41
C HIS A 40 -3.64 14.23 -1.89
N PHE A 41 -2.90 14.57 -2.93
CA PHE A 41 -1.79 13.76 -3.46
C PHE A 41 -0.49 14.49 -3.21
N ALA A 42 0.50 13.76 -2.71
CA ALA A 42 1.82 14.33 -2.45
C ALA A 42 2.92 13.32 -2.78
N VAL A 43 3.96 13.77 -3.48
CA VAL A 43 5.16 12.99 -3.80
C VAL A 43 6.41 13.84 -3.62
N TRP A 44 7.44 13.26 -3.01
CA TRP A 44 8.74 13.90 -2.90
C TRP A 44 9.58 13.61 -4.14
N ALA A 45 9.81 14.63 -4.94
CA ALA A 45 10.61 14.57 -6.18
C ALA A 45 11.42 15.88 -6.34
N PRO A 46 12.42 16.13 -5.48
CA PRO A 46 13.12 17.42 -5.38
C PRO A 46 13.83 17.81 -6.69
N ASN A 47 14.31 16.83 -7.44
CA ASN A 47 15.02 17.02 -8.69
C ASN A 47 14.10 17.04 -9.95
N ALA A 48 12.79 16.87 -9.79
CA ALA A 48 11.89 16.94 -10.93
C ALA A 48 11.75 18.38 -11.46
N ARG A 49 11.65 18.51 -12.78
CA ARG A 49 11.30 19.79 -13.45
C ARG A 49 9.82 20.06 -13.37
N ALA A 50 8.99 19.02 -13.52
CA ALA A 50 7.54 19.06 -13.42
C ALA A 50 7.02 17.70 -12.95
N VAL A 51 5.88 17.71 -12.27
CA VAL A 51 5.12 16.50 -11.90
C VAL A 51 3.66 16.74 -12.23
N SER A 52 3.01 15.71 -12.77
CA SER A 52 1.56 15.72 -13.03
C SER A 52 0.94 14.46 -12.46
N LEU A 53 -0.23 14.58 -11.88
CA LEU A 53 -1.04 13.44 -11.50
C LEU A 53 -1.81 12.96 -12.73
N ILE A 54 -1.66 11.69 -13.09
CA ILE A 54 -2.35 11.07 -14.22
C ILE A 54 -3.14 9.85 -13.76
N GLY A 55 -4.24 9.55 -14.44
CA GLY A 55 -5.07 8.41 -14.11
C GLY A 55 -6.33 8.34 -14.96
N GLU A 56 -7.22 7.40 -14.63
CA GLU A 56 -8.50 7.24 -15.33
C GLU A 56 -9.35 8.51 -15.32
N PHE A 57 -9.32 9.26 -14.22
CA PHE A 57 -10.09 10.49 -14.03
C PHE A 57 -9.75 11.61 -15.02
N ASN A 58 -8.57 11.61 -15.61
CA ASN A 58 -8.13 12.60 -16.58
C ASN A 58 -7.64 12.00 -17.91
N GLN A 59 -7.97 10.72 -18.16
CA GLN A 59 -7.60 9.95 -19.37
C GLN A 59 -6.08 9.82 -19.54
N TRP A 60 -5.35 9.77 -18.44
CA TRP A 60 -3.88 9.65 -18.40
C TRP A 60 -3.16 10.84 -19.06
N ASP A 61 -3.83 11.99 -19.20
CA ASP A 61 -3.27 13.18 -19.84
C ASP A 61 -2.52 14.04 -18.81
N ARG A 62 -1.20 14.06 -18.90
CA ARG A 62 -0.32 14.84 -18.02
C ARG A 62 -0.54 16.36 -18.07
N LYS A 63 -1.22 16.87 -19.09
CA LYS A 63 -1.49 18.32 -19.22
C LYS A 63 -2.68 18.76 -18.35
N LYS A 64 -3.56 17.84 -17.97
CA LYS A 64 -4.82 18.16 -17.28
C LYS A 64 -4.67 18.40 -15.78
N THR A 65 -3.68 17.76 -15.14
CA THR A 65 -3.55 17.84 -13.67
C THR A 65 -2.08 18.03 -13.26
N PRO A 66 -1.49 19.19 -13.59
CA PRO A 66 -0.15 19.52 -13.11
C PRO A 66 -0.17 19.70 -11.59
N MET A 67 0.88 19.23 -10.93
CA MET A 67 1.09 19.37 -9.49
C MET A 67 1.92 20.63 -9.19
N GLN A 68 1.76 21.16 -7.98
CA GLN A 68 2.50 22.33 -7.52
C GLN A 68 3.69 21.89 -6.68
N LYS A 69 4.87 22.42 -7.00
CA LYS A 69 6.07 22.20 -6.17
C LYS A 69 6.02 23.10 -4.95
N VAL A 70 6.11 22.51 -3.78
CA VAL A 70 6.28 23.23 -2.51
C VAL A 70 7.76 23.39 -2.17
N TYR A 71 8.08 24.24 -1.19
CA TYR A 71 9.45 24.69 -0.87
C TYR A 71 10.43 23.56 -0.56
N ASP A 72 9.94 22.43 -0.10
CA ASP A 72 10.76 21.29 0.38
C ASP A 72 11.06 20.24 -0.72
N GLY A 73 10.66 20.50 -1.96
CA GLY A 73 10.81 19.56 -3.07
C GLY A 73 9.69 18.53 -3.17
N THR A 74 8.67 18.62 -2.33
CA THR A 74 7.42 17.87 -2.47
C THR A 74 6.54 18.51 -3.55
N TRP A 75 5.84 17.69 -4.30
CA TRP A 75 4.84 18.09 -5.29
C TRP A 75 3.47 17.67 -4.81
N GLU A 76 2.50 18.59 -4.89
CA GLU A 76 1.17 18.37 -4.34
C GLU A 76 0.06 18.82 -5.30
N VAL A 77 -1.09 18.14 -5.18
CA VAL A 77 -2.35 18.58 -5.77
C VAL A 77 -3.51 18.13 -4.90
N ARG A 78 -4.56 18.94 -4.84
CA ARG A 78 -5.83 18.58 -4.20
C ARG A 78 -6.93 18.62 -5.22
N LEU A 79 -7.73 17.56 -5.27
CA LEU A 79 -8.82 17.43 -6.21
C LEU A 79 -10.10 17.05 -5.46
N PRO A 80 -11.28 17.57 -5.88
CA PRO A 80 -12.56 17.17 -5.30
C PRO A 80 -12.74 15.64 -5.32
N ALA A 81 -13.24 15.04 -4.24
CA ALA A 81 -13.44 13.59 -4.17
C ALA A 81 -14.29 13.04 -5.32
N LYS A 82 -15.30 13.79 -5.75
CA LYS A 82 -16.15 13.47 -6.92
C LYS A 82 -15.39 13.31 -8.25
N THR A 83 -14.18 13.85 -8.36
CA THR A 83 -13.31 13.69 -9.56
C THR A 83 -12.98 12.22 -9.81
N PHE A 84 -12.97 11.42 -8.76
CA PHE A 84 -12.59 10.01 -8.77
C PHE A 84 -13.78 9.05 -8.85
N ASP A 85 -15.01 9.57 -8.95
CA ASP A 85 -16.23 8.79 -9.18
C ASP A 85 -16.32 8.31 -10.64
N VAL A 86 -15.24 7.73 -11.15
CA VAL A 86 -15.18 7.24 -12.53
C VAL A 86 -15.88 5.88 -12.63
N LYS A 87 -16.79 5.73 -13.61
CA LYS A 87 -17.38 4.42 -13.92
C LYS A 87 -16.30 3.53 -14.54
N SER A 88 -15.77 2.56 -13.81
CA SER A 88 -14.85 1.56 -14.37
C SER A 88 -15.58 0.66 -15.37
N ASP A 89 -14.87 0.19 -16.40
CA ASP A 89 -15.33 -0.90 -17.24
C ASP A 89 -15.27 -2.21 -16.45
N PRO A 90 -16.40 -2.87 -16.14
CA PRO A 90 -16.42 -4.12 -15.38
C PRO A 90 -15.71 -5.28 -16.09
N LYS A 91 -15.42 -5.15 -17.39
CA LYS A 91 -14.71 -6.17 -18.16
C LYS A 91 -13.19 -6.11 -18.01
N ARG A 92 -12.66 -5.05 -17.41
CA ARG A 92 -11.21 -4.83 -17.31
C ARG A 92 -10.58 -5.37 -16.02
N TYR A 93 -11.38 -5.76 -15.03
CA TYR A 93 -10.87 -6.16 -13.72
C TYR A 93 -11.55 -7.43 -13.23
N ASP A 94 -10.84 -8.56 -13.27
CA ASP A 94 -11.25 -9.85 -12.70
C ASP A 94 -11.12 -9.88 -11.15
N TYR A 95 -11.65 -8.87 -10.45
CA TYR A 95 -11.68 -8.87 -8.99
C TYR A 95 -13.04 -9.33 -8.48
N PRO A 96 -13.08 -10.23 -7.47
CA PRO A 96 -14.34 -10.66 -6.85
C PRO A 96 -15.14 -9.51 -6.23
N ASP A 97 -14.48 -8.40 -5.88
CA ASP A 97 -15.09 -7.18 -5.32
C ASP A 97 -15.12 -6.03 -6.35
N ALA A 98 -15.72 -6.29 -7.51
CA ALA A 98 -16.01 -5.26 -8.51
C ALA A 98 -16.89 -4.10 -8.00
N ALA A 99 -17.39 -4.18 -6.75
CA ALA A 99 -18.23 -3.17 -6.13
C ALA A 99 -17.45 -1.95 -5.60
N LYS A 100 -16.19 -2.09 -5.22
CA LYS A 100 -15.34 -0.97 -4.78
C LYS A 100 -14.44 -0.52 -5.94
N LYS A 101 -14.93 0.41 -6.72
CA LYS A 101 -14.17 1.09 -7.76
C LYS A 101 -13.03 1.89 -7.15
N LEU A 102 -11.84 1.36 -7.27
CA LEU A 102 -10.65 2.10 -6.88
C LEU A 102 -10.04 2.71 -8.14
N THR A 103 -10.22 4.03 -8.29
CA THR A 103 -9.61 4.79 -9.39
C THR A 103 -8.10 4.66 -9.36
N THR A 104 -7.52 4.41 -10.53
CA THR A 104 -6.08 4.23 -10.70
C THR A 104 -5.38 5.55 -11.02
N TYR A 105 -4.15 5.69 -10.54
CA TYR A 105 -3.32 6.87 -10.80
C TYR A 105 -1.83 6.54 -10.81
N LYS A 106 -1.05 7.46 -11.40
CA LYS A 106 0.42 7.52 -11.34
C LYS A 106 0.89 8.96 -11.24
N TYR A 107 2.13 9.14 -10.85
CA TYR A 107 2.85 10.40 -11.00
C TYR A 107 3.64 10.39 -12.32
N CYS A 108 3.35 11.32 -13.22
CA CYS A 108 4.11 11.54 -14.44
C CYS A 108 5.18 12.61 -14.14
N ILE A 109 6.44 12.20 -14.09
CA ILE A 109 7.55 13.02 -13.60
C ILE A 109 8.45 13.41 -14.75
N GLN A 110 8.75 14.71 -14.90
CA GLN A 110 9.75 15.20 -15.84
C GLN A 110 11.12 15.28 -15.15
N ALA A 111 12.06 14.50 -15.66
CA ALA A 111 13.45 14.51 -15.22
C ALA A 111 14.23 15.75 -15.68
N GLN A 112 15.45 15.93 -15.18
CA GLN A 112 16.31 17.09 -15.53
C GLN A 112 16.71 17.12 -17.01
N ASP A 113 16.82 15.96 -17.67
CA ASP A 113 17.08 15.85 -19.11
C ASP A 113 15.87 16.13 -20.01
N GLY A 114 14.69 16.37 -19.39
CA GLY A 114 13.44 16.64 -20.08
C GLY A 114 12.60 15.41 -20.40
N THR A 115 13.07 14.20 -20.14
CA THR A 115 12.30 12.95 -20.31
C THR A 115 11.15 12.85 -19.32
N TRP A 116 10.07 12.19 -19.72
CA TRP A 116 8.92 11.96 -18.86
C TRP A 116 8.83 10.48 -18.48
N GLN A 117 8.56 10.21 -17.21
CA GLN A 117 8.43 8.87 -16.67
C GLN A 117 7.17 8.76 -15.82
N ASP A 118 6.39 7.70 -16.02
CA ASP A 118 5.20 7.41 -15.24
C ASP A 118 5.54 6.46 -14.09
N LYS A 119 5.43 6.95 -12.86
CA LYS A 119 5.79 6.23 -11.64
C LYS A 119 4.56 5.89 -10.81
N ALA A 120 4.56 4.68 -10.25
CA ALA A 120 3.63 4.32 -9.18
C ALA A 120 3.90 5.20 -7.95
N ASP A 121 2.89 5.32 -7.08
CA ASP A 121 3.05 6.03 -5.82
C ASP A 121 3.85 5.20 -4.82
N PRO A 122 5.01 5.69 -4.35
CA PRO A 122 5.81 4.97 -3.36
C PRO A 122 5.10 4.74 -2.03
N TYR A 123 4.11 5.57 -1.71
CA TYR A 123 3.30 5.52 -0.49
C TYR A 123 1.87 5.08 -0.76
N GLY A 124 1.58 4.51 -1.93
CA GLY A 124 0.25 3.99 -2.25
C GLY A 124 -0.14 2.81 -1.37
N PHE A 125 -1.36 2.84 -0.82
CA PHE A 125 -1.88 1.79 0.06
C PHE A 125 -2.53 0.64 -0.70
N ALA A 126 -2.79 0.81 -1.98
CA ALA A 126 -3.32 -0.21 -2.87
C ALA A 126 -2.74 -0.08 -4.28
N MET A 127 -2.50 -1.20 -4.93
CA MET A 127 -1.94 -1.28 -6.28
C MET A 127 -2.86 -2.07 -7.21
N GLN A 128 -2.70 -1.87 -8.51
CA GLN A 128 -3.31 -2.75 -9.49
C GLN A 128 -2.68 -4.14 -9.44
N MET A 129 -3.50 -5.14 -9.76
CA MET A 129 -3.00 -6.49 -10.02
C MET A 129 -2.09 -6.47 -11.26
N ARG A 130 -0.98 -7.19 -11.18
CA ARG A 130 -0.12 -7.42 -12.33
C ARG A 130 -0.90 -7.99 -13.54
N PRO A 131 -0.54 -7.65 -14.76
CA PRO A 131 0.67 -6.92 -15.20
C PRO A 131 0.54 -5.39 -15.09
N ASP A 132 -0.59 -4.88 -14.64
CA ASP A 132 -0.80 -3.45 -14.45
C ASP A 132 0.07 -2.91 -13.30
N THR A 133 0.39 -1.60 -13.34
CA THR A 133 1.42 -1.02 -12.46
C THR A 133 1.01 0.31 -11.81
N ALA A 134 -0.27 0.66 -11.86
CA ALA A 134 -0.73 1.90 -11.24
C ALA A 134 -1.08 1.71 -9.77
N SER A 135 -0.94 2.77 -9.00
CA SER A 135 -1.50 2.85 -7.66
C SER A 135 -3.01 3.07 -7.70
N ARG A 136 -3.70 2.67 -6.64
CA ARG A 136 -5.14 2.88 -6.48
C ARG A 136 -5.40 3.82 -5.33
N ILE A 137 -6.35 4.71 -5.51
CA ILE A 137 -6.84 5.56 -4.42
C ILE A 137 -7.54 4.66 -3.40
N TYR A 138 -7.10 4.72 -2.14
CA TYR A 138 -7.67 3.90 -1.07
C TYR A 138 -7.73 4.67 0.24
N ASP A 139 -8.89 4.64 0.90
CA ASP A 139 -9.10 5.22 2.22
C ASP A 139 -9.06 4.10 3.28
N LEU A 140 -8.01 4.10 4.10
CA LEU A 140 -7.84 3.14 5.19
C LEU A 140 -8.68 3.46 6.44
N SER A 141 -9.35 4.60 6.50
CA SER A 141 -10.03 5.07 7.72
C SER A 141 -11.33 4.34 8.04
N GLY A 142 -11.85 3.56 7.09
CA GLY A 142 -13.15 2.89 7.22
C GLY A 142 -13.14 1.59 8.03
N TYR A 143 -11.98 0.97 8.23
CA TYR A 143 -11.88 -0.32 8.91
C TYR A 143 -12.08 -0.19 10.42
N ARG A 144 -12.86 -1.13 11.01
CA ARG A 144 -13.11 -1.19 12.46
C ARG A 144 -12.40 -2.41 13.04
N TRP A 145 -11.36 -2.14 13.83
CA TRP A 145 -10.59 -3.18 14.52
C TRP A 145 -11.39 -3.77 15.69
N GLY A 146 -11.43 -5.11 15.80
CA GLY A 146 -12.03 -5.86 16.90
C GLY A 146 -11.02 -6.42 17.89
N ASP A 147 -9.72 -6.20 17.66
CA ASP A 147 -8.59 -6.82 18.36
C ASP A 147 -8.11 -6.09 19.63
N ALA A 148 -8.96 -5.26 20.24
CA ALA A 148 -8.59 -4.46 21.40
C ALA A 148 -8.06 -5.31 22.57
N ASP A 149 -8.66 -6.47 22.84
CA ASP A 149 -8.23 -7.38 23.91
C ASP A 149 -6.84 -7.96 23.62
N TRP A 150 -6.56 -8.32 22.37
CA TRP A 150 -5.24 -8.74 21.92
C TRP A 150 -4.20 -7.65 22.13
N MET A 151 -4.51 -6.42 21.70
CA MET A 151 -3.61 -5.28 21.83
C MET A 151 -3.32 -4.92 23.29
N GLU A 152 -4.27 -5.16 24.20
CA GLU A 152 -4.04 -4.97 25.63
C GLU A 152 -3.19 -6.10 26.22
N ALA A 153 -3.53 -7.35 25.92
CA ALA A 153 -2.77 -8.53 26.38
C ALA A 153 -1.31 -8.51 25.92
N ARG A 154 -1.07 -8.02 24.70
CA ARG A 154 0.28 -7.86 24.11
C ARG A 154 1.21 -6.98 24.94
N LYS A 155 0.69 -5.99 25.69
CA LYS A 155 1.51 -5.08 26.50
C LYS A 155 2.20 -5.80 27.67
N SER A 156 1.59 -6.85 28.17
CA SER A 156 2.11 -7.68 29.26
C SER A 156 2.76 -8.99 28.82
N TYR A 157 2.78 -9.27 27.50
CA TYR A 157 3.37 -10.48 26.96
C TYR A 157 4.91 -10.44 27.08
N ASP A 158 5.46 -11.46 27.74
CA ASP A 158 6.92 -11.65 27.85
C ASP A 158 7.40 -12.72 26.88
N PRO A 159 8.02 -12.35 25.76
CA PRO A 159 8.47 -13.30 24.74
C PRO A 159 9.65 -14.17 25.22
N TYR A 160 10.37 -13.74 26.27
CA TYR A 160 11.52 -14.49 26.80
C TYR A 160 11.13 -15.61 27.76
N HIS A 161 9.93 -15.54 28.36
CA HIS A 161 9.44 -16.52 29.32
C HIS A 161 8.14 -17.21 28.87
N SER A 162 7.68 -16.92 27.65
CA SER A 162 6.49 -17.55 27.09
C SER A 162 6.86 -18.53 25.97
N PRO A 163 6.14 -19.64 25.80
CA PRO A 163 6.34 -20.52 24.66
C PRO A 163 6.08 -19.78 23.33
N VAL A 164 7.00 -19.88 22.39
CA VAL A 164 6.86 -19.34 21.03
C VAL A 164 7.05 -20.47 20.04
N ASN A 165 6.04 -20.67 19.19
CA ASN A 165 6.07 -21.63 18.10
C ASN A 165 5.56 -20.90 16.83
N ILE A 166 6.44 -20.73 15.83
CA ILE A 166 6.20 -19.91 14.64
C ILE A 166 6.01 -20.81 13.43
N TYR A 167 4.96 -20.57 12.67
CA TYR A 167 4.73 -21.18 11.37
C TYR A 167 5.03 -20.16 10.27
N GLU A 168 6.13 -20.37 9.54
CA GLU A 168 6.47 -19.53 8.38
C GLU A 168 5.77 -20.04 7.12
N MET A 169 5.20 -19.14 6.33
CA MET A 169 4.50 -19.49 5.11
C MET A 169 4.47 -18.40 4.05
N HIS A 170 4.34 -18.83 2.78
CA HIS A 170 3.99 -17.98 1.66
C HIS A 170 2.51 -18.13 1.34
N LEU A 171 1.75 -17.01 1.35
CA LEU A 171 0.29 -17.03 1.18
C LEU A 171 -0.17 -17.73 -0.10
N GLY A 172 0.48 -17.43 -1.23
CA GLY A 172 0.08 -17.93 -2.56
C GLY A 172 0.43 -19.39 -2.84
N SER A 173 1.30 -20.01 -2.02
CA SER A 173 1.68 -21.43 -2.19
C SER A 173 1.13 -22.35 -1.11
N TRP A 174 0.55 -21.81 -0.03
CA TRP A 174 0.04 -22.62 1.07
C TRP A 174 -1.16 -23.48 0.66
N ARG A 175 -2.20 -22.85 0.11
CA ARG A 175 -3.38 -23.53 -0.46
C ARG A 175 -3.92 -22.72 -1.64
N ARG A 176 -4.65 -23.42 -2.51
CA ARG A 176 -5.33 -22.83 -3.67
C ARG A 176 -6.72 -23.44 -3.83
N HIS A 177 -7.57 -22.76 -4.58
CA HIS A 177 -8.80 -23.35 -5.07
C HIS A 177 -8.54 -24.54 -5.99
N LYS A 178 -9.55 -25.37 -6.23
CA LYS A 178 -9.44 -26.56 -7.12
C LYS A 178 -9.09 -26.20 -8.55
N ASP A 179 -9.43 -24.99 -9.00
CA ASP A 179 -9.12 -24.46 -10.33
C ASP A 179 -7.71 -23.82 -10.43
N GLY A 180 -6.97 -23.81 -9.31
CA GLY A 180 -5.62 -23.27 -9.23
C GLY A 180 -5.55 -21.77 -8.91
N THR A 181 -6.68 -21.08 -8.74
CA THR A 181 -6.71 -19.68 -8.33
C THR A 181 -6.27 -19.50 -6.87
N PHE A 182 -5.81 -18.30 -6.52
CA PHE A 182 -5.44 -17.99 -5.15
C PHE A 182 -6.65 -17.90 -4.24
N LEU A 183 -6.47 -18.29 -2.98
CA LEU A 183 -7.40 -17.94 -1.91
C LEU A 183 -7.30 -16.44 -1.61
N THR A 184 -8.41 -15.85 -1.19
CA THR A 184 -8.45 -14.47 -0.69
C THR A 184 -7.88 -14.38 0.73
N TYR A 185 -7.54 -13.18 1.20
CA TYR A 185 -7.10 -12.95 2.59
C TYR A 185 -8.12 -13.50 3.60
N THR A 186 -9.41 -13.30 3.35
CA THR A 186 -10.49 -13.78 4.21
C THR A 186 -10.55 -15.31 4.25
N GLU A 187 -10.51 -15.95 3.09
CA GLU A 187 -10.53 -17.43 2.99
C GLU A 187 -9.28 -18.06 3.62
N ILE A 188 -8.11 -17.40 3.47
CA ILE A 188 -6.88 -17.87 4.12
C ILE A 188 -7.03 -17.76 5.64
N ALA A 189 -7.53 -16.65 6.17
CA ALA A 189 -7.71 -16.46 7.61
C ALA A 189 -8.58 -17.56 8.22
N GLU A 190 -9.73 -17.82 7.61
CA GLU A 190 -10.69 -18.82 8.08
C GLU A 190 -10.16 -20.25 8.05
N GLN A 191 -9.28 -20.59 7.11
CA GLN A 191 -8.68 -21.92 7.00
C GLN A 191 -7.39 -22.05 7.82
N LEU A 192 -6.62 -20.98 7.98
CA LEU A 192 -5.32 -21.00 8.62
C LEU A 192 -5.44 -21.06 10.14
N VAL A 193 -6.35 -20.30 10.75
CA VAL A 193 -6.52 -20.26 12.20
C VAL A 193 -6.80 -21.64 12.80
N PRO A 194 -7.76 -22.45 12.32
CA PRO A 194 -7.97 -23.80 12.82
C PRO A 194 -6.71 -24.68 12.72
N TYR A 195 -5.99 -24.60 11.60
CA TYR A 195 -4.76 -25.34 11.39
C TYR A 195 -3.67 -24.96 12.40
N LEU A 196 -3.42 -23.65 12.61
CA LEU A 196 -2.42 -23.18 13.54
C LEU A 196 -2.73 -23.61 14.98
N LYS A 197 -4.01 -23.54 15.38
CA LYS A 197 -4.46 -23.98 16.71
C LYS A 197 -4.32 -25.47 16.91
N GLU A 198 -4.71 -26.28 15.94
CA GLU A 198 -4.58 -27.75 15.99
C GLU A 198 -3.12 -28.16 16.13
N MET A 199 -2.22 -27.50 15.41
CA MET A 199 -0.78 -27.79 15.42
C MET A 199 -0.03 -27.12 16.60
N GLY A 200 -0.69 -26.30 17.39
CA GLY A 200 -0.09 -25.63 18.56
C GLY A 200 0.84 -24.47 18.22
N TYR A 201 0.68 -23.84 17.06
CA TYR A 201 1.42 -22.62 16.73
C TYR A 201 0.87 -21.43 17.46
N THR A 202 1.77 -20.55 17.94
CA THR A 202 1.43 -19.28 18.63
C THR A 202 1.47 -18.10 17.69
N HIS A 203 2.30 -18.19 16.65
CA HIS A 203 2.52 -17.13 15.67
C HIS A 203 2.55 -17.71 14.26
N VAL A 204 2.23 -16.88 13.31
CA VAL A 204 2.49 -17.11 11.89
C VAL A 204 3.40 -16.02 11.36
N GLU A 205 4.40 -16.40 10.58
CA GLU A 205 5.30 -15.49 9.86
C GLU A 205 5.00 -15.57 8.37
N PHE A 206 4.73 -14.42 7.76
CA PHE A 206 4.49 -14.37 6.33
C PHE A 206 5.72 -13.89 5.59
N MET A 207 6.17 -14.68 4.61
CA MET A 207 7.04 -14.17 3.54
C MET A 207 6.42 -12.89 2.95
N PRO A 208 7.19 -12.00 2.32
CA PRO A 208 6.75 -10.63 2.07
C PRO A 208 5.37 -10.53 1.44
N VAL A 209 4.47 -9.79 2.09
CA VAL A 209 3.07 -9.57 1.66
C VAL A 209 2.89 -8.25 0.91
N MET A 210 3.94 -7.49 0.70
CA MET A 210 3.92 -6.24 -0.05
C MET A 210 3.69 -6.49 -1.54
N GLU A 211 3.16 -5.50 -2.27
CA GLU A 211 2.92 -5.65 -3.70
C GLU A 211 4.21 -5.84 -4.48
N HIS A 212 4.21 -6.80 -5.40
CA HIS A 212 5.35 -7.20 -6.20
C HIS A 212 4.92 -7.70 -7.60
N PRO A 213 5.73 -7.52 -8.66
CA PRO A 213 5.34 -7.87 -10.03
C PRO A 213 5.51 -9.37 -10.32
N LEU A 214 6.49 -10.03 -9.70
CA LEU A 214 6.94 -11.39 -10.03
C LEU A 214 6.57 -12.39 -8.93
N ASP A 215 5.72 -13.38 -9.25
CA ASP A 215 5.29 -14.39 -8.28
C ASP A 215 6.45 -15.23 -7.77
N GLU A 216 7.40 -15.57 -8.66
CA GLU A 216 8.59 -16.37 -8.36
C GLU A 216 9.54 -15.68 -7.39
N SER A 217 9.40 -14.38 -7.18
CA SER A 217 10.16 -13.64 -6.16
C SER A 217 9.66 -13.89 -4.75
N TRP A 218 8.50 -14.53 -4.56
CA TRP A 218 7.82 -14.73 -3.28
C TRP A 218 7.60 -13.43 -2.48
N GLY A 219 7.50 -12.31 -3.19
CA GLY A 219 7.34 -10.98 -2.60
C GLY A 219 8.65 -10.25 -2.25
N TYR A 220 9.82 -10.84 -2.52
CA TYR A 220 11.11 -10.18 -2.21
C TYR A 220 11.50 -9.07 -3.18
N GLN A 221 10.84 -8.93 -4.33
CA GLN A 221 11.04 -7.81 -5.28
C GLN A 221 9.89 -6.81 -5.18
N VAL A 222 9.89 -6.01 -4.13
CA VAL A 222 8.79 -5.13 -3.77
C VAL A 222 8.67 -3.92 -4.69
N THR A 223 7.46 -3.64 -5.19
CA THR A 223 7.12 -2.42 -5.95
C THR A 223 6.18 -1.48 -5.19
N GLY A 224 5.41 -2.00 -4.23
CA GLY A 224 4.49 -1.21 -3.40
C GLY A 224 4.70 -1.48 -1.91
N TYR A 225 5.61 -0.72 -1.28
CA TYR A 225 6.04 -0.96 0.11
C TYR A 225 4.94 -0.80 1.15
N TYR A 226 3.91 0.01 0.88
CA TYR A 226 2.79 0.30 1.79
C TYR A 226 1.49 -0.39 1.37
N ALA A 227 1.52 -1.15 0.27
CA ALA A 227 0.35 -1.86 -0.24
C ALA A 227 0.47 -3.37 0.04
N PRO A 228 -0.50 -4.00 0.70
CA PRO A 228 -0.61 -5.45 0.68
C PRO A 228 -0.83 -5.91 -0.76
N THR A 229 -0.26 -7.07 -1.13
CA THR A 229 -0.40 -7.54 -2.51
C THR A 229 -1.85 -7.74 -2.89
N SER A 230 -2.21 -7.20 -4.04
CA SER A 230 -3.55 -7.26 -4.62
C SER A 230 -3.99 -8.67 -5.05
N ARG A 231 -3.09 -9.65 -5.03
CA ARG A 231 -3.36 -11.05 -5.41
C ARG A 231 -4.43 -11.72 -4.56
N TYR A 232 -4.54 -11.33 -3.31
CA TYR A 232 -5.40 -12.01 -2.33
C TYR A 232 -6.57 -11.12 -1.86
N GLY A 233 -6.71 -9.92 -2.38
CA GLY A 233 -7.80 -9.00 -2.04
C GLY A 233 -7.38 -7.56 -1.85
N THR A 234 -8.18 -6.83 -1.10
CA THR A 234 -8.03 -5.41 -0.82
C THR A 234 -7.26 -5.17 0.48
N PRO A 235 -6.80 -3.94 0.77
CA PRO A 235 -6.29 -3.57 2.09
C PRO A 235 -7.26 -3.84 3.24
N ASP A 236 -8.57 -3.66 3.05
CA ASP A 236 -9.58 -4.01 4.08
C ASP A 236 -9.61 -5.52 4.34
N ASP A 237 -9.46 -6.36 3.31
CA ASP A 237 -9.40 -7.81 3.46
C ASP A 237 -8.13 -8.24 4.22
N PHE A 238 -7.00 -7.54 3.98
CA PHE A 238 -5.77 -7.77 4.74
C PHE A 238 -5.91 -7.30 6.19
N MET A 239 -6.57 -6.17 6.45
CA MET A 239 -6.88 -5.74 7.83
C MET A 239 -7.80 -6.73 8.53
N TYR A 240 -8.82 -7.27 7.83
CA TYR A 240 -9.66 -8.34 8.34
C TYR A 240 -8.82 -9.58 8.71
N PHE A 241 -7.92 -9.99 7.81
CA PHE A 241 -7.03 -11.12 8.06
C PHE A 241 -6.20 -10.93 9.35
N MET A 242 -5.58 -9.77 9.53
CA MET A 242 -4.83 -9.43 10.74
C MET A 242 -5.71 -9.45 12.00
N ASN A 243 -6.86 -8.80 11.92
CA ASN A 243 -7.84 -8.75 13.00
C ASN A 243 -8.31 -10.15 13.41
N TYR A 244 -8.62 -10.99 12.44
CA TYR A 244 -9.06 -12.36 12.66
C TYR A 244 -8.00 -13.22 13.34
N MET A 245 -6.72 -13.09 12.96
CA MET A 245 -5.60 -13.75 13.65
C MET A 245 -5.53 -13.34 15.13
N HIS A 246 -5.57 -12.02 15.40
CA HIS A 246 -5.49 -11.46 16.75
C HIS A 246 -6.67 -11.90 17.63
N GLU A 247 -7.90 -11.85 17.13
CA GLU A 247 -9.11 -12.30 17.85
C GLU A 247 -9.04 -13.79 18.22
N HIS A 248 -8.25 -14.57 17.47
CA HIS A 248 -8.06 -15.99 17.75
C HIS A 248 -6.77 -16.31 18.53
N GLY A 249 -6.07 -15.28 19.01
CA GLY A 249 -4.87 -15.44 19.84
C GLY A 249 -3.61 -15.84 19.07
N ILE A 250 -3.55 -15.59 17.76
CA ILE A 250 -2.40 -15.85 16.90
C ILE A 250 -1.65 -14.55 16.62
N GLY A 251 -0.36 -14.50 16.96
CA GLY A 251 0.52 -13.39 16.60
C GLY A 251 0.92 -13.46 15.12
N VAL A 252 1.09 -12.29 14.50
CA VAL A 252 1.52 -12.20 13.10
C VAL A 252 2.87 -11.49 13.01
N ILE A 253 3.79 -12.10 12.28
CA ILE A 253 5.09 -11.57 11.93
C ILE A 253 5.09 -11.33 10.42
N LEU A 254 5.51 -10.15 9.99
CA LEU A 254 5.65 -9.80 8.58
C LEU A 254 7.13 -9.72 8.22
N ASP A 255 7.55 -10.46 7.22
CA ASP A 255 8.89 -10.32 6.66
C ASP A 255 8.98 -8.98 5.91
N TRP A 256 9.85 -8.09 6.39
CA TRP A 256 10.06 -6.76 5.87
C TRP A 256 11.36 -6.68 5.08
N VAL A 257 11.24 -6.41 3.78
CA VAL A 257 12.39 -6.39 2.85
C VAL A 257 12.61 -4.99 2.30
N PRO A 258 13.40 -4.14 2.96
CA PRO A 258 13.73 -2.79 2.49
C PRO A 258 14.90 -2.79 1.48
N ALA A 259 15.04 -3.83 0.68
CA ALA A 259 16.13 -4.05 -0.26
C ALA A 259 15.59 -4.68 -1.56
N HIS A 260 16.49 -5.08 -2.47
CA HIS A 260 16.13 -5.75 -3.73
C HIS A 260 15.16 -4.95 -4.61
N PHE A 261 15.38 -3.63 -4.70
CA PHE A 261 14.57 -2.76 -5.55
C PHE A 261 14.53 -3.29 -6.99
N PRO A 262 13.35 -3.61 -7.53
CA PRO A 262 13.25 -4.11 -8.90
C PRO A 262 13.59 -3.01 -9.91
N ARG A 263 14.13 -3.43 -11.06
CA ARG A 263 14.48 -2.52 -12.17
C ARG A 263 13.30 -2.15 -13.06
N ASP A 264 12.10 -2.36 -12.58
CA ASP A 264 10.87 -2.01 -13.31
C ASP A 264 10.75 -0.50 -13.47
N ALA A 265 10.44 -0.03 -14.68
CA ALA A 265 10.41 1.39 -15.01
C ALA A 265 9.42 2.23 -14.16
N HIS A 266 8.40 1.60 -13.60
CA HIS A 266 7.41 2.24 -12.72
C HIS A 266 7.85 2.28 -11.25
N CYS A 267 8.96 1.63 -10.89
CA CYS A 267 9.47 1.53 -9.52
C CYS A 267 10.48 2.65 -9.18
N LEU A 268 11.00 2.63 -7.96
CA LEU A 268 11.86 3.67 -7.37
C LEU A 268 13.28 3.69 -7.90
N LEU A 269 13.85 2.57 -8.37
CA LEU A 269 15.27 2.44 -8.68
C LEU A 269 15.80 3.51 -9.65
N TYR A 270 15.00 3.93 -10.63
CA TYR A 270 15.40 4.96 -11.60
C TYR A 270 15.10 6.40 -11.16
N THR A 271 14.57 6.60 -9.96
CA THR A 271 14.22 7.92 -9.44
C THR A 271 15.02 8.33 -8.22
N SER A 272 15.65 7.37 -7.54
CA SER A 272 16.50 7.62 -6.40
C SER A 272 17.96 7.43 -6.83
N PRO A 273 18.81 8.47 -6.83
CA PRO A 273 20.25 8.27 -7.02
C PRO A 273 20.77 7.48 -5.82
N SER A 274 21.04 6.21 -6.05
CA SER A 274 21.78 5.42 -5.07
C SER A 274 23.24 5.85 -5.10
N PRO A 275 23.88 6.11 -3.96
CA PRO A 275 25.32 6.39 -3.93
C PRO A 275 26.18 5.18 -4.33
N ARG A 276 25.55 4.07 -4.71
CA ARG A 276 26.21 2.84 -5.15
C ARG A 276 26.01 2.52 -6.64
N ASP A 277 25.23 3.34 -7.37
CA ASP A 277 24.95 3.18 -8.81
C ASP A 277 25.74 4.18 -9.67
#